data_fb87e874b9e8ea9a0b28330aded116a1
#
_entry.id   fb87e874b9e8ea9a0b28330aded116a1
#
_cell.length_a   1.000
_cell.length_b   1.000
_cell.length_c   1.000
_cell.angle_alpha   90.00
_cell.angle_beta   90.00
_cell.angle_gamma   90.00
#
_symmetry.space_group_name_H-M   'P 1'
#
loop_
_entity.id
_entity.type
_entity.pdbx_description
1 polymer ?
#
loop_
_entity_poly.entity_id
_entity_poly.type
_entity_poly.pdbx_seq_one_letter_code
_entity_poly.pdbx_strand_id
1 'polypeptide(L)'
;RDFRNLALTELAHTVCELLDWRRPQGGLKSRECYQFLQSLQQRGWLPWLPTAKPHARRPHQTVVSAESDPQLPCTGDLRQWLPVEVQQITERRERQLFQQYLHRYHYLGYRVPYGAQLRYFIRGGRAPARILGCLLFTSAAWKMAPRDGYIGWDESARSGGLTHIVNNSRFLILPWVHIPNLASHVLSLGAKAVERDWPVHYGAEAVLLETLVDRSHYAGTCYRAANWVALGRTTGRGK
;
A
#
# COMPACT_ATOMS: atom_id res chain seq x y z
N ARG A 1 -21.37 32.43 -7.51
CA ARG A 1 -20.36 32.59 -6.41
C ARG A 1 -19.02 32.85 -7.06
N ASP A 2 -18.29 33.86 -6.59
CA ASP A 2 -16.97 34.19 -7.12
C ASP A 2 -15.92 33.33 -6.36
N PHE A 3 -15.26 32.43 -7.06
CA PHE A 3 -14.26 31.52 -6.51
C PHE A 3 -12.81 32.03 -6.68
N ARG A 4 -12.64 33.29 -7.11
CA ARG A 4 -11.31 33.84 -7.46
C ARG A 4 -10.37 33.99 -6.25
N ASN A 5 -10.93 34.04 -5.05
CA ASN A 5 -10.16 34.22 -3.82
C ASN A 5 -9.82 32.92 -3.09
N LEU A 6 -10.22 31.76 -3.63
CA LEU A 6 -9.90 30.47 -3.04
C LEU A 6 -8.47 30.05 -3.37
N ALA A 7 -7.78 29.44 -2.41
CA ALA A 7 -6.54 28.74 -2.71
C ALA A 7 -6.81 27.60 -3.72
N LEU A 8 -5.84 27.29 -4.59
CA LEU A 8 -6.03 26.28 -5.64
C LEU A 8 -6.45 24.92 -5.10
N THR A 9 -6.00 24.57 -3.89
CA THR A 9 -6.40 23.34 -3.16
C THR A 9 -7.88 23.39 -2.74
N GLU A 10 -8.35 24.51 -2.23
CA GLU A 10 -9.75 24.71 -1.84
C GLU A 10 -10.66 24.74 -3.08
N LEU A 11 -10.19 25.39 -4.15
CA LEU A 11 -10.91 25.39 -5.42
C LEU A 11 -11.04 23.96 -5.96
N ALA A 12 -9.98 23.17 -5.93
CA ALA A 12 -10.02 21.77 -6.36
C ALA A 12 -10.99 20.93 -5.53
N HIS A 13 -11.06 21.17 -4.22
CA HIS A 13 -12.07 20.56 -3.34
C HIS A 13 -13.48 20.95 -3.75
N THR A 14 -13.73 22.24 -3.86
CA THR A 14 -15.04 22.79 -4.23
C THR A 14 -15.53 22.29 -5.58
N VAL A 15 -14.64 22.23 -6.58
CA VAL A 15 -14.97 21.69 -7.90
C VAL A 15 -15.33 20.20 -7.82
N CYS A 16 -14.59 19.42 -7.03
CA CYS A 16 -14.92 18.01 -6.84
C CYS A 16 -16.24 17.79 -6.12
N GLU A 17 -16.60 18.65 -5.15
CA GLU A 17 -17.90 18.61 -4.48
C GLU A 17 -19.04 18.98 -5.43
N LEU A 18 -18.89 20.06 -6.19
CA LEU A 18 -19.92 20.54 -7.12
C LEU A 18 -20.19 19.57 -8.28
N LEU A 19 -19.15 18.86 -8.75
CA LEU A 19 -19.25 17.88 -9.83
C LEU A 19 -19.43 16.45 -9.33
N ASP A 20 -19.55 16.24 -8.03
CA ASP A 20 -19.52 14.92 -7.37
C ASP A 20 -18.37 14.03 -7.86
N TRP A 21 -17.21 14.65 -8.10
CA TRP A 21 -16.04 13.97 -8.65
C TRP A 21 -15.30 13.19 -7.56
N ARG A 22 -15.77 11.97 -7.35
CA ARG A 22 -15.31 11.08 -6.28
C ARG A 22 -14.49 9.92 -6.81
N ARG A 23 -13.72 9.36 -5.91
CA ARG A 23 -13.09 8.05 -6.09
C ARG A 23 -14.11 6.95 -5.83
N PRO A 24 -13.89 5.75 -6.35
CA PRO A 24 -14.76 4.60 -6.03
C PRO A 24 -14.94 4.37 -4.53
N GLN A 25 -13.96 4.79 -3.70
CA GLN A 25 -13.98 4.70 -2.24
C GLN A 25 -14.68 5.89 -1.55
N GLY A 26 -15.43 6.70 -2.27
CA GLY A 26 -16.19 7.84 -1.75
C GLY A 26 -15.41 9.14 -1.53
N GLY A 27 -14.09 9.10 -1.46
CA GLY A 27 -13.26 10.30 -1.28
C GLY A 27 -13.20 11.18 -2.53
N LEU A 28 -13.16 12.52 -2.35
CA LEU A 28 -13.04 13.47 -3.46
C LEU A 28 -11.73 13.28 -4.24
N LYS A 29 -11.76 13.46 -5.56
CA LYS A 29 -10.59 13.45 -6.45
C LYS A 29 -9.85 14.79 -6.45
N SER A 30 -9.71 15.42 -5.29
CA SER A 30 -9.18 16.78 -5.16
C SER A 30 -7.75 16.93 -5.71
N ARG A 31 -6.94 15.89 -5.65
CA ARG A 31 -5.59 15.91 -6.20
C ARG A 31 -5.58 15.88 -7.71
N GLU A 32 -6.40 15.03 -8.29
CA GLU A 32 -6.57 14.92 -9.74
C GLU A 32 -7.17 16.23 -10.31
N CYS A 33 -8.15 16.77 -9.62
CA CYS A 33 -8.73 18.08 -9.94
C CYS A 33 -7.71 19.21 -9.84
N TYR A 34 -6.89 19.22 -8.78
CA TYR A 34 -5.80 20.19 -8.63
C TYR A 34 -4.80 20.12 -9.81
N GLN A 35 -4.39 18.93 -10.22
CA GLN A 35 -3.50 18.74 -11.37
C GLN A 35 -4.15 19.17 -12.68
N PHE A 36 -5.44 18.89 -12.83
CA PHE A 36 -6.22 19.32 -13.98
C PHE A 36 -6.29 20.84 -14.05
N LEU A 37 -6.65 21.52 -12.96
CA LEU A 37 -6.67 22.99 -12.89
C LEU A 37 -5.31 23.62 -13.19
N GLN A 38 -4.22 23.03 -12.69
CA GLN A 38 -2.87 23.47 -13.04
C GLN A 38 -2.58 23.34 -14.54
N SER A 39 -3.02 22.24 -15.16
CA SER A 39 -2.82 22.05 -16.61
C SER A 39 -3.59 23.08 -17.45
N LEU A 40 -4.79 23.46 -17.01
CA LEU A 40 -5.57 24.53 -17.65
C LEU A 40 -4.92 25.91 -17.48
N GLN A 41 -4.35 26.16 -16.30
CA GLN A 41 -3.59 27.39 -16.04
C GLN A 41 -2.35 27.49 -16.95
N GLN A 42 -1.57 26.41 -17.07
CA GLN A 42 -0.40 26.36 -17.94
C GLN A 42 -0.73 26.60 -19.43
N ARG A 43 -1.93 26.18 -19.85
CA ARG A 43 -2.46 26.41 -21.20
C ARG A 43 -3.05 27.83 -21.39
N GLY A 44 -3.04 28.67 -20.35
CA GLY A 44 -3.60 30.01 -20.39
C GLY A 44 -5.14 30.08 -20.36
N TRP A 45 -5.83 28.97 -20.14
CA TRP A 45 -7.30 28.94 -20.12
C TRP A 45 -7.90 29.49 -18.83
N LEU A 46 -7.10 29.51 -17.75
CA LEU A 46 -7.50 30.02 -16.43
C LEU A 46 -6.42 30.96 -15.86
N PRO A 47 -6.22 32.14 -16.50
CA PRO A 47 -5.12 33.06 -16.13
C PRO A 47 -5.29 33.68 -14.73
N TRP A 48 -6.51 33.64 -14.18
CA TRP A 48 -6.84 34.20 -12.86
C TRP A 48 -6.56 33.22 -11.70
N LEU A 49 -6.19 31.96 -11.99
CA LEU A 49 -5.85 31.03 -10.92
C LEU A 49 -4.58 31.49 -10.21
N PRO A 50 -4.55 31.45 -8.85
CA PRO A 50 -3.34 31.78 -8.12
C PRO A 50 -2.20 30.85 -8.53
N THR A 51 -1.06 31.44 -8.86
CA THR A 51 0.14 30.69 -9.21
C THR A 51 0.51 29.85 -7.99
N ALA A 52 0.43 28.53 -8.12
CA ALA A 52 0.85 27.64 -7.06
C ALA A 52 2.33 27.91 -6.79
N LYS A 53 2.65 28.46 -5.61
CA LYS A 53 4.05 28.47 -5.16
C LYS A 53 4.51 27.02 -5.21
N PRO A 54 5.61 26.69 -5.90
CA PRO A 54 6.10 25.33 -5.90
C PRO A 54 6.43 24.99 -4.44
N HIS A 55 5.51 24.28 -3.78
CA HIS A 55 5.88 23.59 -2.58
C HIS A 55 6.89 22.52 -3.02
N ALA A 56 8.16 22.86 -2.91
CA ALA A 56 9.22 21.87 -2.98
C ALA A 56 8.84 20.81 -1.94
N ARG A 57 8.23 19.71 -2.41
CA ARG A 57 8.05 18.53 -1.57
C ARG A 57 9.44 18.13 -1.16
N ARG A 58 9.84 18.51 0.06
CA ARG A 58 11.02 17.89 0.67
C ARG A 58 10.78 16.38 0.54
N PRO A 59 11.69 15.66 -0.13
CA PRO A 59 11.58 14.22 -0.17
C PRO A 59 11.39 13.76 1.28
N HIS A 60 10.37 12.94 1.53
CA HIS A 60 10.12 12.41 2.87
C HIS A 60 11.30 11.50 3.19
N GLN A 61 12.34 12.08 3.80
CA GLN A 61 13.47 11.30 4.28
C GLN A 61 12.99 10.53 5.52
N THR A 62 13.04 9.22 5.39
CA THR A 62 12.81 8.34 6.53
C THR A 62 13.99 8.51 7.48
N VAL A 63 13.77 9.16 8.63
CA VAL A 63 14.79 9.28 9.68
C VAL A 63 14.96 7.90 10.29
N VAL A 64 16.17 7.37 10.21
CA VAL A 64 16.53 6.07 10.77
C VAL A 64 17.00 6.27 12.21
N SER A 65 16.50 5.43 13.12
CA SER A 65 16.90 5.41 14.52
C SER A 65 17.45 4.03 14.91
N ALA A 66 18.14 3.94 16.05
CA ALA A 66 18.67 2.69 16.60
C ALA A 66 17.59 1.63 16.85
N GLU A 67 16.31 2.01 17.00
CA GLU A 67 15.20 1.05 17.15
C GLU A 67 15.06 0.11 15.95
N SER A 68 15.50 0.53 14.76
CA SER A 68 15.48 -0.28 13.56
C SER A 68 16.78 -1.02 13.27
N ASP A 69 17.76 -0.99 14.17
CA ASP A 69 19.03 -1.70 14.00
C ASP A 69 18.84 -3.23 14.02
N PRO A 70 19.75 -3.99 13.40
CA PRO A 70 19.71 -5.44 13.44
C PRO A 70 19.65 -5.96 14.87
N GLN A 71 18.81 -6.96 15.07
CA GLN A 71 18.62 -7.58 16.38
C GLN A 71 19.24 -8.98 16.42
N LEU A 72 19.24 -9.59 17.60
CA LEU A 72 19.67 -10.98 17.77
C LEU A 72 18.92 -11.91 16.82
N PRO A 73 19.59 -12.90 16.23
CA PRO A 73 18.96 -13.85 15.31
C PRO A 73 17.70 -14.52 15.89
N CYS A 74 16.69 -14.68 15.05
CA CYS A 74 15.51 -15.48 15.31
C CYS A 74 15.60 -16.72 14.42
N THR A 75 15.96 -17.85 15.00
CA THR A 75 16.18 -19.12 14.30
C THR A 75 15.35 -20.24 14.93
N GLY A 76 15.35 -21.40 14.32
CA GLY A 76 14.67 -22.59 14.83
C GLY A 76 13.36 -22.89 14.14
N ASP A 77 12.63 -23.86 14.68
CA ASP A 77 11.34 -24.31 14.13
C ASP A 77 10.23 -23.28 14.38
N LEU A 78 9.30 -23.16 13.44
CA LEU A 78 8.16 -22.25 13.54
C LEU A 78 7.34 -22.45 14.83
N ARG A 79 7.25 -23.69 15.32
CA ARG A 79 6.51 -24.02 16.56
C ARG A 79 7.06 -23.31 17.79
N GLN A 80 8.36 -22.98 17.81
CA GLN A 80 9.00 -22.27 18.91
C GLN A 80 8.60 -20.77 18.93
N TRP A 81 8.12 -20.26 17.79
CA TRP A 81 7.73 -18.87 17.59
C TRP A 81 6.22 -18.65 17.65
N LEU A 82 5.43 -19.70 17.90
CA LEU A 82 3.99 -19.55 18.08
C LEU A 82 3.65 -18.93 19.45
N PRO A 83 2.58 -18.12 19.53
CA PRO A 83 1.75 -17.70 18.39
C PRO A 83 2.49 -16.71 17.48
N VAL A 84 2.26 -16.82 16.18
CA VAL A 84 2.63 -15.78 15.21
C VAL A 84 1.38 -14.96 14.92
N GLU A 85 1.49 -13.64 15.07
CA GLU A 85 0.39 -12.72 14.91
C GLU A 85 0.69 -11.64 13.86
N VAL A 86 -0.33 -11.25 13.11
CA VAL A 86 -0.31 -10.12 12.18
C VAL A 86 -1.07 -8.98 12.84
N GLN A 87 -0.32 -8.07 13.48
CA GLN A 87 -0.85 -6.97 14.27
C GLN A 87 -0.91 -5.69 13.45
N GLN A 88 -2.11 -5.10 13.34
CA GLN A 88 -2.29 -3.82 12.67
C GLN A 88 -1.57 -2.69 13.42
N ILE A 89 -0.90 -1.83 12.67
CA ILE A 89 -0.17 -0.67 13.18
C ILE A 89 -1.07 0.56 13.17
N THR A 90 -1.43 1.03 14.36
CA THR A 90 -2.25 2.23 14.55
C THR A 90 -1.46 3.39 15.13
N GLU A 91 -0.44 3.12 15.91
CA GLU A 91 0.35 4.12 16.61
C GLU A 91 1.38 4.83 15.71
N ARG A 92 1.62 6.10 16.01
CA ARG A 92 2.58 6.92 15.24
C ARG A 92 4.02 6.38 15.35
N ARG A 93 4.45 5.96 16.55
CA ARG A 93 5.79 5.41 16.79
C ARG A 93 6.01 4.11 16.02
N GLU A 94 5.05 3.20 16.07
CA GLU A 94 5.10 1.96 15.31
C GLU A 94 5.11 2.19 13.79
N ARG A 95 4.34 3.18 13.30
CA ARG A 95 4.37 3.57 11.88
C ARG A 95 5.75 4.07 11.45
N GLN A 96 6.44 4.82 12.31
CA GLN A 96 7.80 5.29 12.03
C GLN A 96 8.79 4.11 11.98
N LEU A 97 8.73 3.20 12.94
CA LEU A 97 9.57 2.00 12.95
C LEU A 97 9.32 1.10 11.74
N PHE A 98 8.06 0.90 11.36
CA PHE A 98 7.67 0.18 10.15
C PHE A 98 8.29 0.79 8.87
N GLN A 99 8.25 2.11 8.76
CA GLN A 99 8.86 2.83 7.63
C GLN A 99 10.37 2.64 7.59
N GLN A 100 11.04 2.68 8.75
CA GLN A 100 12.48 2.45 8.86
C GLN A 100 12.85 1.03 8.46
N TYR A 101 12.11 0.00 8.91
CA TYR A 101 12.36 -1.38 8.50
C TYR A 101 12.22 -1.56 6.99
N LEU A 102 11.17 -1.05 6.38
CA LEU A 102 11.02 -1.14 4.92
C LEU A 102 12.09 -0.32 4.19
N HIS A 103 12.45 0.85 4.68
CA HIS A 103 13.48 1.69 4.06
C HIS A 103 14.84 1.00 4.07
N ARG A 104 15.23 0.38 5.18
CA ARG A 104 16.55 -0.24 5.37
C ARG A 104 16.67 -1.63 4.74
N TYR A 105 15.62 -2.44 4.83
CA TYR A 105 15.73 -3.88 4.60
C TYR A 105 14.88 -4.41 3.45
N HIS A 106 13.94 -3.63 2.91
CA HIS A 106 13.19 -4.06 1.74
C HIS A 106 13.86 -3.53 0.46
N TYR A 107 14.07 -4.38 -0.55
CA TYR A 107 14.79 -4.02 -1.78
C TYR A 107 14.21 -2.83 -2.56
N LEU A 108 12.90 -2.57 -2.45
CA LEU A 108 12.24 -1.38 -3.02
C LEU A 108 12.23 -0.19 -2.06
N GLY A 109 12.74 -0.34 -0.84
CA GLY A 109 12.63 0.66 0.21
C GLY A 109 11.19 1.00 0.58
N TYR A 110 11.02 2.11 1.30
CA TYR A 110 9.71 2.66 1.65
C TYR A 110 9.38 3.88 0.80
N ARG A 111 8.22 3.86 0.19
CA ARG A 111 7.55 5.03 -0.39
C ARG A 111 6.14 5.09 0.14
N VAL A 112 5.66 6.32 0.43
CA VAL A 112 4.28 6.50 0.87
C VAL A 112 3.34 5.98 -0.21
N PRO A 113 2.53 4.93 0.07
CA PRO A 113 1.59 4.43 -0.91
C PRO A 113 0.52 5.46 -1.23
N TYR A 114 -0.01 5.36 -2.43
CA TYR A 114 -1.18 6.12 -2.83
C TYR A 114 -2.45 5.33 -2.50
N GLY A 115 -3.51 6.04 -2.04
CA GLY A 115 -4.81 5.42 -1.76
C GLY A 115 -4.87 4.72 -0.41
N ALA A 116 -5.79 3.74 -0.32
CA ALA A 116 -6.01 2.94 0.88
C ALA A 116 -4.78 2.10 1.23
N GLN A 117 -4.49 1.95 2.51
CA GLN A 117 -3.34 1.18 2.97
C GLN A 117 -3.49 0.70 4.41
N LEU A 118 -3.15 -0.57 4.65
CA LEU A 118 -3.03 -1.16 5.97
C LEU A 118 -1.59 -1.66 6.18
N ARG A 119 -1.07 -1.39 7.36
CA ARG A 119 0.28 -1.77 7.79
C ARG A 119 0.19 -2.74 8.93
N TYR A 120 1.01 -3.78 8.88
CA TYR A 120 1.06 -4.78 9.94
C TYR A 120 2.49 -5.10 10.31
N PHE A 121 2.74 -5.27 11.60
CA PHE A 121 3.89 -6.01 12.09
C PHE A 121 3.55 -7.50 12.17
N ILE A 122 4.52 -8.30 11.83
CA ILE A 122 4.54 -9.74 12.10
C ILE A 122 5.23 -9.89 13.43
N ARG A 123 4.52 -10.39 14.44
CA ARG A 123 5.06 -10.66 15.76
C ARG A 123 5.03 -12.14 16.05
N GLY A 124 6.04 -12.63 16.75
CA GLY A 124 6.10 -14.05 17.11
C GLY A 124 6.89 -14.30 18.38
N GLY A 125 6.69 -15.46 18.95
CA GLY A 125 7.27 -15.88 20.21
C GLY A 125 6.44 -15.51 21.45
N ARG A 126 6.84 -16.05 22.58
CA ARG A 126 6.22 -15.72 23.88
C ARG A 126 6.57 -14.29 24.29
N ALA A 127 5.78 -13.73 25.19
CA ALA A 127 5.95 -12.35 25.66
C ALA A 127 7.36 -12.12 26.28
N PRO A 128 8.04 -11.02 25.93
CA PRO A 128 7.65 -10.02 24.94
C PRO A 128 7.85 -10.51 23.50
N ALA A 129 6.77 -10.53 22.71
CA ALA A 129 6.81 -10.99 21.33
C ALA A 129 7.74 -10.12 20.46
N ARG A 130 8.55 -10.75 19.61
CA ARG A 130 9.53 -10.07 18.76
C ARG A 130 8.90 -9.70 17.41
N ILE A 131 9.33 -8.58 16.83
CA ILE A 131 8.98 -8.22 15.46
C ILE A 131 9.81 -9.11 14.51
N LEU A 132 9.13 -9.90 13.70
CA LEU A 132 9.72 -10.82 12.73
C LEU A 132 9.68 -10.24 11.30
N GLY A 133 8.81 -9.27 11.04
CA GLY A 133 8.66 -8.70 9.71
C GLY A 133 7.55 -7.69 9.58
N CYS A 134 7.27 -7.31 8.34
CA CYS A 134 6.31 -6.28 7.95
C CYS A 134 5.46 -6.72 6.75
N LEU A 135 4.16 -6.38 6.79
CA LEU A 135 3.25 -6.49 5.67
C LEU A 135 2.63 -5.12 5.37
N LEU A 136 2.58 -4.75 4.10
CA LEU A 136 1.88 -3.56 3.62
C LEU A 136 0.88 -3.96 2.55
N PHE A 137 -0.37 -3.69 2.82
CA PHE A 137 -1.46 -3.85 1.88
C PHE A 137 -1.93 -2.49 1.40
N THR A 138 -2.22 -2.35 0.11
CA THR A 138 -2.59 -1.08 -0.54
C THR A 138 -3.69 -1.29 -1.55
N SER A 139 -4.30 -0.21 -2.03
CA SER A 139 -5.15 -0.27 -3.20
C SER A 139 -4.42 -0.94 -4.37
N ALA A 140 -5.16 -1.71 -5.16
CA ALA A 140 -4.67 -2.36 -6.36
C ALA A 140 -4.25 -1.36 -7.45
N ALA A 141 -3.42 -1.81 -8.38
CA ALA A 141 -3.12 -1.04 -9.58
C ALA A 141 -4.37 -0.88 -10.45
N TRP A 142 -4.58 0.32 -11.02
CA TRP A 142 -5.76 0.60 -11.85
C TRP A 142 -5.93 -0.40 -13.01
N LYS A 143 -4.85 -0.75 -13.68
CA LYS A 143 -4.86 -1.68 -14.81
C LYS A 143 -3.77 -2.72 -14.66
N MET A 144 -4.14 -3.98 -14.69
CA MET A 144 -3.21 -5.12 -14.62
C MET A 144 -3.75 -6.25 -15.50
N ALA A 145 -3.23 -6.34 -16.72
CA ALA A 145 -3.75 -7.25 -17.74
C ALA A 145 -3.87 -8.73 -17.28
N PRO A 146 -2.90 -9.35 -16.57
CA PRO A 146 -3.06 -10.73 -16.11
C PRO A 146 -4.21 -10.90 -15.12
N ARG A 147 -4.41 -9.96 -14.19
CA ARG A 147 -5.53 -9.98 -13.24
C ARG A 147 -6.85 -9.75 -13.97
N ASP A 148 -6.91 -8.69 -14.78
CA ASP A 148 -8.14 -8.29 -15.47
C ASP A 148 -8.63 -9.42 -16.40
N GLY A 149 -7.70 -10.09 -17.09
CA GLY A 149 -8.00 -11.26 -17.91
C GLY A 149 -8.43 -12.49 -17.10
N TYR A 150 -7.82 -12.73 -15.94
CA TYR A 150 -8.19 -13.84 -15.05
C TYR A 150 -9.62 -13.69 -14.49
N ILE A 151 -10.00 -12.46 -14.13
CA ILE A 151 -11.34 -12.14 -13.62
C ILE A 151 -12.36 -12.06 -14.78
N GLY A 152 -11.92 -11.76 -16.00
CA GLY A 152 -12.78 -11.53 -17.16
C GLY A 152 -13.38 -10.13 -17.20
N TRP A 153 -12.71 -9.14 -16.63
CA TRP A 153 -13.20 -7.76 -16.55
C TRP A 153 -13.01 -6.99 -17.87
N ASP A 154 -14.08 -6.32 -18.27
CA ASP A 154 -14.01 -5.16 -19.15
C ASP A 154 -13.66 -3.88 -18.35
N GLU A 155 -13.65 -2.73 -19.02
CA GLU A 155 -13.31 -1.44 -18.39
C GLU A 155 -14.35 -0.98 -17.37
N SER A 156 -15.62 -1.23 -17.64
CA SER A 156 -16.73 -0.86 -16.75
C SER A 156 -16.73 -1.71 -15.48
N ALA A 157 -16.65 -3.03 -15.61
CA ALA A 157 -16.59 -3.98 -14.50
C ALA A 157 -15.35 -3.72 -13.62
N ARG A 158 -14.19 -3.40 -14.22
CA ARG A 158 -12.98 -3.02 -13.49
C ARG A 158 -13.19 -1.78 -12.65
N SER A 159 -13.85 -0.75 -13.20
CA SER A 159 -14.10 0.51 -12.46
C SER A 159 -14.89 0.28 -11.18
N GLY A 160 -15.91 -0.57 -11.21
CA GLY A 160 -16.72 -0.93 -10.04
C GLY A 160 -16.04 -1.92 -9.09
N GLY A 161 -15.31 -2.90 -9.64
CA GLY A 161 -14.75 -4.01 -8.86
C GLY A 161 -13.40 -3.74 -8.21
N LEU A 162 -12.67 -2.69 -8.63
CA LEU A 162 -11.29 -2.47 -8.19
C LEU A 162 -11.14 -2.20 -6.68
N THR A 163 -12.16 -1.68 -6.04
CA THR A 163 -12.20 -1.45 -4.58
C THR A 163 -12.13 -2.73 -3.76
N HIS A 164 -12.51 -3.86 -4.35
CA HIS A 164 -12.49 -5.19 -3.75
C HIS A 164 -11.16 -5.94 -3.96
N ILE A 165 -10.21 -5.32 -4.66
CA ILE A 165 -8.88 -5.88 -4.88
C ILE A 165 -7.87 -5.19 -3.98
N VAL A 166 -7.12 -5.97 -3.22
CA VAL A 166 -6.09 -5.45 -2.31
C VAL A 166 -4.71 -5.99 -2.71
N ASN A 167 -3.76 -5.09 -2.86
CA ASN A 167 -2.41 -5.43 -3.28
C ASN A 167 -1.48 -5.57 -2.06
N ASN A 168 -0.87 -6.73 -1.88
CA ASN A 168 0.27 -6.89 -0.97
C ASN A 168 1.50 -6.23 -1.61
N SER A 169 1.68 -4.95 -1.36
CA SER A 169 2.69 -4.12 -2.02
C SER A 169 4.08 -4.23 -1.40
N ARG A 170 4.18 -4.64 -0.13
CA ARG A 170 5.45 -4.95 0.56
C ARG A 170 5.25 -6.12 1.50
N PHE A 171 6.16 -7.06 1.41
CA PHE A 171 6.33 -8.15 2.34
C PHE A 171 7.80 -8.27 2.69
N LEU A 172 8.11 -8.18 3.96
CA LEU A 172 9.47 -8.23 4.50
C LEU A 172 9.52 -9.17 5.70
N ILE A 173 10.33 -10.21 5.61
CA ILE A 173 10.87 -10.92 6.77
C ILE A 173 12.21 -10.25 7.09
N LEU A 174 12.42 -9.85 8.34
CA LEU A 174 13.62 -9.11 8.73
C LEU A 174 14.90 -9.97 8.55
N PRO A 175 16.05 -9.37 8.17
CA PRO A 175 17.25 -10.13 7.78
C PRO A 175 17.80 -11.08 8.84
N TRP A 176 17.52 -10.84 10.10
CA TRP A 176 17.94 -11.71 11.22
C TRP A 176 16.93 -12.79 11.58
N VAL A 177 15.88 -12.95 10.79
CA VAL A 177 14.82 -13.94 11.01
C VAL A 177 14.96 -15.08 10.00
N HIS A 178 15.36 -16.24 10.49
CA HIS A 178 15.61 -17.45 9.72
C HIS A 178 14.75 -18.60 10.26
N ILE A 179 13.45 -18.51 10.07
CA ILE A 179 12.46 -19.48 10.55
C ILE A 179 11.82 -20.14 9.33
N PRO A 180 12.05 -21.43 9.07
CA PRO A 180 11.45 -22.16 7.97
C PRO A 180 9.91 -22.05 7.99
N ASN A 181 9.31 -21.94 6.81
CA ASN A 181 7.85 -21.83 6.61
C ASN A 181 7.16 -20.58 7.21
N LEU A 182 7.89 -19.69 7.89
CA LEU A 182 7.31 -18.47 8.45
C LEU A 182 6.64 -17.62 7.38
N ALA A 183 7.30 -17.43 6.23
CA ALA A 183 6.79 -16.53 5.19
C ALA A 183 5.42 -16.97 4.63
N SER A 184 5.24 -18.25 4.31
CA SER A 184 3.96 -18.78 3.84
C SER A 184 2.89 -18.78 4.94
N HIS A 185 3.26 -19.09 6.18
CA HIS A 185 2.36 -19.01 7.32
C HIS A 185 1.83 -17.58 7.54
N VAL A 186 2.73 -16.59 7.49
CA VAL A 186 2.39 -15.16 7.63
C VAL A 186 1.50 -14.67 6.50
N LEU A 187 1.72 -15.10 5.26
CA LEU A 187 0.85 -14.72 4.14
C LEU A 187 -0.59 -15.20 4.35
N SER A 188 -0.79 -16.40 4.89
CA SER A 188 -2.11 -16.91 5.26
C SER A 188 -2.76 -16.09 6.37
N LEU A 189 -1.99 -15.73 7.41
CA LEU A 189 -2.48 -14.86 8.49
C LEU A 189 -2.77 -13.43 7.99
N GLY A 190 -1.93 -12.91 7.10
CA GLY A 190 -2.11 -11.60 6.49
C GLY A 190 -3.38 -11.50 5.66
N ALA A 191 -3.73 -12.55 4.91
CA ALA A 191 -4.98 -12.62 4.17
C ALA A 191 -6.18 -12.50 5.09
N LYS A 192 -6.22 -13.27 6.19
CA LYS A 192 -7.27 -13.19 7.20
C LYS A 192 -7.34 -11.82 7.90
N ALA A 193 -6.19 -11.21 8.15
CA ALA A 193 -6.14 -9.88 8.76
C ALA A 193 -6.74 -8.82 7.81
N VAL A 194 -6.42 -8.87 6.53
CA VAL A 194 -6.99 -7.95 5.53
C VAL A 194 -8.49 -8.17 5.35
N GLU A 195 -8.94 -9.41 5.27
CA GLU A 195 -10.36 -9.77 5.18
C GLU A 195 -11.17 -9.14 6.33
N ARG A 196 -10.62 -9.18 7.55
CA ARG A 196 -11.24 -8.58 8.75
C ARG A 196 -11.17 -7.05 8.75
N ASP A 197 -9.99 -6.49 8.49
CA ASP A 197 -9.69 -5.08 8.78
C ASP A 197 -10.02 -4.14 7.60
N TRP A 198 -9.94 -4.62 6.35
CA TRP A 198 -10.17 -3.79 5.18
C TRP A 198 -11.59 -3.21 5.11
N PRO A 199 -12.66 -4.02 5.35
CA PRO A 199 -14.03 -3.49 5.37
C PRO A 199 -14.25 -2.45 6.47
N VAL A 200 -13.64 -2.65 7.65
CA VAL A 200 -13.77 -1.72 8.79
C VAL A 200 -13.18 -0.34 8.45
N HIS A 201 -12.06 -0.31 7.70
CA HIS A 201 -11.39 0.95 7.38
C HIS A 201 -11.89 1.62 6.11
N TYR A 202 -12.37 0.84 5.13
CA TYR A 202 -12.65 1.36 3.78
C TYR A 202 -14.06 1.07 3.27
N GLY A 203 -14.89 0.38 4.05
CA GLY A 203 -16.29 0.08 3.70
C GLY A 203 -16.46 -0.86 2.50
N ALA A 204 -15.39 -1.53 2.06
CA ALA A 204 -15.41 -2.46 0.94
C ALA A 204 -14.77 -3.79 1.34
N GLU A 205 -15.37 -4.90 0.98
CA GLU A 205 -14.83 -6.23 1.23
C GLU A 205 -13.57 -6.48 0.37
N ALA A 206 -12.55 -7.11 0.96
CA ALA A 206 -11.37 -7.57 0.24
C ALA A 206 -11.65 -8.96 -0.36
N VAL A 207 -12.12 -8.98 -1.61
CA VAL A 207 -12.51 -10.23 -2.29
C VAL A 207 -11.31 -10.94 -2.91
N LEU A 208 -10.30 -10.17 -3.36
CA LEU A 208 -9.11 -10.72 -4.00
C LEU A 208 -7.86 -10.00 -3.51
N LEU A 209 -6.85 -10.80 -3.18
CA LEU A 209 -5.51 -10.30 -2.89
C LEU A 209 -4.60 -10.51 -4.10
N GLU A 210 -3.87 -9.47 -4.48
CA GLU A 210 -2.85 -9.54 -5.51
C GLU A 210 -1.47 -9.15 -5.00
N THR A 211 -0.42 -9.55 -5.69
CA THR A 211 0.95 -9.11 -5.44
C THR A 211 1.77 -9.13 -6.72
N LEU A 212 2.83 -8.34 -6.75
CA LEU A 212 3.83 -8.33 -7.81
C LEU A 212 5.15 -8.85 -7.24
N VAL A 213 5.63 -9.96 -7.78
CA VAL A 213 6.91 -10.56 -7.40
C VAL A 213 7.97 -10.19 -8.43
N ASP A 214 9.02 -9.50 -7.98
CA ASP A 214 10.19 -9.25 -8.82
C ASP A 214 11.00 -10.53 -9.01
N ARG A 215 10.88 -11.11 -10.22
CA ARG A 215 11.48 -12.40 -10.57
C ARG A 215 13.00 -12.33 -10.69
N SER A 216 13.60 -11.15 -10.74
CA SER A 216 15.06 -10.99 -10.71
C SER A 216 15.64 -11.23 -9.31
N HIS A 217 14.81 -11.07 -8.27
CA HIS A 217 15.21 -11.22 -6.87
C HIS A 217 14.58 -12.43 -6.18
N TYR A 218 13.33 -12.79 -6.54
CA TYR A 218 12.55 -13.76 -5.81
C TYR A 218 11.82 -14.77 -6.72
N ALA A 219 11.82 -16.02 -6.35
CA ALA A 219 11.07 -17.07 -7.07
C ALA A 219 9.56 -17.09 -6.74
N GLY A 220 9.12 -16.38 -5.70
CA GLY A 220 7.72 -16.37 -5.24
C GLY A 220 7.28 -17.67 -4.57
N THR A 221 8.20 -18.46 -4.03
CA THR A 221 7.91 -19.76 -3.42
C THR A 221 6.97 -19.65 -2.22
N CYS A 222 7.15 -18.65 -1.36
CA CYS A 222 6.28 -18.43 -0.19
C CYS A 222 4.82 -18.14 -0.58
N TYR A 223 4.59 -17.42 -1.66
CA TYR A 223 3.24 -17.18 -2.19
C TYR A 223 2.60 -18.48 -2.70
N ARG A 224 3.32 -19.27 -3.50
CA ARG A 224 2.82 -20.59 -3.95
C ARG A 224 2.54 -21.52 -2.77
N ALA A 225 3.42 -21.54 -1.76
CA ALA A 225 3.21 -22.33 -0.54
C ALA A 225 2.02 -21.84 0.31
N ALA A 226 1.58 -20.60 0.11
CA ALA A 226 0.38 -20.02 0.71
C ALA A 226 -0.85 -20.05 -0.22
N ASN A 227 -0.84 -20.92 -1.24
CA ASN A 227 -1.91 -21.14 -2.22
C ASN A 227 -2.25 -19.93 -3.10
N TRP A 228 -1.30 -19.00 -3.31
CA TRP A 228 -1.48 -17.93 -4.28
C TRP A 228 -1.22 -18.46 -5.70
N VAL A 229 -2.04 -17.99 -6.65
CA VAL A 229 -1.99 -18.40 -8.06
C VAL A 229 -1.14 -17.42 -8.88
N ALA A 230 -0.21 -17.94 -9.68
CA ALA A 230 0.58 -17.14 -10.59
C ALA A 230 -0.19 -16.91 -11.91
N LEU A 231 -0.61 -15.66 -12.16
CA LEU A 231 -1.46 -15.30 -13.30
C LEU A 231 -0.68 -14.93 -14.56
N GLY A 232 0.63 -14.68 -14.46
CA GLY A 232 1.43 -14.27 -15.61
C GLY A 232 2.48 -13.20 -15.31
N ARG A 233 2.92 -12.49 -16.35
CA ARG A 233 3.92 -11.42 -16.26
C ARG A 233 3.30 -10.08 -16.61
N THR A 234 3.70 -9.03 -15.89
CA THR A 234 3.36 -7.65 -16.26
C THR A 234 4.36 -7.11 -17.28
N THR A 235 3.95 -6.12 -18.06
CA THR A 235 4.80 -5.48 -19.07
C THR A 235 5.82 -4.50 -18.50
N GLY A 236 5.88 -4.32 -17.18
CA GLY A 236 6.81 -3.42 -16.52
C GLY A 236 6.56 -1.91 -16.73
N ARG A 237 5.47 -1.52 -17.37
CA ARG A 237 5.11 -0.12 -17.67
C ARG A 237 4.45 0.62 -16.48
N GLY A 238 4.77 0.30 -15.25
CA GLY A 238 4.16 0.87 -14.06
C GLY A 238 5.18 1.33 -13.00
N LYS A 239 6.37 1.72 -13.43
CA LYS A 239 7.40 2.28 -12.54
C LYS A 239 7.35 3.80 -12.52
#